data_ada9e3c26968f16257b95fc8046bf8b5
#
_entry.id   ada9e3c26968f16257b95fc8046bf8b5
#
_cell.length_a   1.000
_cell.length_b   1.000
_cell.length_c   1.000
_cell.angle_alpha   90.00
_cell.angle_beta   90.00
_cell.angle_gamma   90.00
#
_symmetry.space_group_name_H-M   'P 1'
#
loop_
_entity.id
_entity.type
_entity.pdbx_description
1 polymer ?
#
loop_
_entity_poly.entity_id
_entity_poly.type
_entity_poly.pdbx_seq_one_letter_code
_entity_poly.pdbx_strand_id
1 'polypeptide(L)'
;TTFGLIQELIKHIHNKKKLFFEGGYNSYSFMNQTVYSIFYLKNRKNEKITIDEIKNFDTIFELETFAKETKNQDYLNIIRFVNSYGDNIFEINKKIKEYLVSNKDEADIIFTTTHKAKGIEYNQVIMTDDFITKKDILNRKKNLSFSSICEELNIYYVAASRAKFSISLADLKLDYKEEKD
;
A
#
# COMPACT_ATOMS: atom_id res chain seq x y z
N THR A 1 -4.42 0.57 0.02
CA THR A 1 -3.32 1.53 -0.23
C THR A 1 -2.03 0.81 -0.62
N THR A 2 -1.04 1.57 -1.05
CA THR A 2 0.29 1.07 -1.37
C THR A 2 0.99 0.45 -0.15
N PHE A 3 0.67 0.91 1.07
CA PHE A 3 1.26 0.39 2.30
C PHE A 3 0.74 -1.03 2.63
N GLY A 4 -0.53 -1.30 2.47
CA GLY A 4 -1.09 -2.65 2.64
C GLY A 4 -0.48 -3.65 1.66
N LEU A 5 -0.23 -3.23 0.41
CA LEU A 5 0.43 -4.08 -0.57
C LEU A 5 1.83 -4.51 -0.14
N ILE A 6 2.63 -3.61 0.46
CA ILE A 6 3.98 -3.99 0.88
C ILE A 6 3.98 -4.90 2.12
N GLN A 7 3.02 -4.73 3.02
CA GLN A 7 2.86 -5.64 4.15
C GLN A 7 2.53 -7.06 3.67
N GLU A 8 1.64 -7.17 2.69
CA GLU A 8 1.30 -8.45 2.09
C GLU A 8 2.47 -9.05 1.31
N LEU A 9 3.17 -8.23 0.53
CA LEU A 9 4.36 -8.62 -0.21
C LEU A 9 5.43 -9.27 0.69
N ILE A 10 5.70 -8.67 1.87
CA ILE A 10 6.69 -9.17 2.81
C ILE A 10 6.33 -10.57 3.33
N LYS A 11 5.05 -10.89 3.50
CA LYS A 11 4.60 -12.22 3.86
C LYS A 11 4.94 -13.26 2.78
N HIS A 12 4.95 -12.86 1.52
CA HIS A 12 5.18 -13.75 0.37
C HIS A 12 6.63 -13.83 -0.10
N ILE A 13 7.48 -12.86 0.23
CA ILE A 13 8.91 -12.85 -0.13
C ILE A 13 9.64 -14.12 0.33
N HIS A 14 9.28 -14.67 1.49
CA HIS A 14 9.90 -15.88 2.03
C HIS A 14 9.47 -17.16 1.29
N ASN A 15 8.39 -17.11 0.52
CA ASN A 15 7.82 -18.27 -0.15
C ASN A 15 8.35 -18.50 -1.58
N LYS A 16 9.36 -17.73 -2.01
CA LYS A 16 10.02 -17.83 -3.33
C LYS A 16 9.01 -17.75 -4.51
N LYS A 17 7.92 -17.00 -4.34
CA LYS A 17 6.89 -16.82 -5.37
C LYS A 17 7.32 -15.78 -6.39
N LYS A 18 7.06 -16.06 -7.68
CA LYS A 18 7.27 -15.09 -8.76
C LYS A 18 6.28 -13.95 -8.66
N LEU A 19 6.78 -12.73 -8.67
CA LEU A 19 6.02 -11.51 -8.40
C LEU A 19 5.90 -10.65 -9.67
N PHE A 20 4.70 -10.15 -9.93
CA PHE A 20 4.47 -9.16 -10.98
C PHE A 20 3.75 -7.94 -10.39
N PHE A 21 4.11 -6.76 -10.86
CA PHE A 21 3.50 -5.50 -10.44
C PHE A 21 2.77 -4.85 -11.62
N GLU A 22 1.46 -4.73 -11.51
CA GLU A 22 0.64 -4.09 -12.54
C GLU A 22 1.05 -2.62 -12.71
N GLY A 23 1.39 -2.23 -13.95
CA GLY A 23 1.93 -0.90 -14.24
C GLY A 23 3.42 -0.72 -13.91
N GLY A 24 4.13 -1.82 -13.60
CA GLY A 24 5.57 -1.84 -13.36
C GLY A 24 5.98 -1.55 -11.92
N TYR A 25 7.02 -2.23 -11.48
CA TYR A 25 7.60 -2.17 -10.12
C TYR A 25 7.92 -0.74 -9.65
N ASN A 26 8.58 0.05 -10.50
CA ASN A 26 9.03 1.40 -10.13
C ASN A 26 7.89 2.43 -9.97
N SER A 27 6.67 2.08 -10.38
CA SER A 27 5.50 2.95 -10.27
C SER A 27 4.85 2.93 -8.87
N TYR A 28 5.41 2.15 -7.94
CA TYR A 28 4.94 2.08 -6.56
C TYR A 28 5.85 2.90 -5.65
N SER A 29 5.29 3.81 -4.85
CA SER A 29 6.02 4.79 -4.05
C SER A 29 7.00 4.16 -3.05
N PHE A 30 6.70 2.97 -2.53
CA PHE A 30 7.58 2.24 -1.61
C PHE A 30 8.78 1.56 -2.29
N MET A 31 8.90 1.65 -3.61
CA MET A 31 9.96 1.05 -4.41
C MET A 31 10.86 2.08 -5.10
N ASN A 32 10.55 3.36 -4.99
CA ASN A 32 11.26 4.44 -5.66
C ASN A 32 12.30 5.13 -4.75
N GLN A 33 13.00 6.12 -5.29
CA GLN A 33 14.02 6.90 -4.60
C GLN A 33 13.50 7.66 -3.37
N THR A 34 12.21 7.93 -3.29
CA THR A 34 11.58 8.63 -2.16
C THR A 34 11.75 7.84 -0.86
N VAL A 35 11.62 6.51 -0.91
CA VAL A 35 11.83 5.65 0.26
C VAL A 35 13.25 5.79 0.81
N TYR A 36 14.24 5.74 -0.07
CA TYR A 36 15.64 5.86 0.33
C TYR A 36 15.97 7.26 0.85
N SER A 37 15.44 8.30 0.21
CA SER A 37 15.63 9.68 0.67
C SER A 37 15.04 9.89 2.08
N ILE A 38 13.83 9.38 2.36
CA ILE A 38 13.22 9.44 3.69
C ILE A 38 14.00 8.57 4.70
N PHE A 39 14.51 7.42 4.28
CA PHE A 39 15.38 6.59 5.12
C PHE A 39 16.67 7.34 5.49
N TYR A 40 17.31 8.01 4.54
CA TYR A 40 18.52 8.79 4.79
C TYR A 40 18.25 10.00 5.67
N LEU A 41 17.13 10.71 5.47
CA LEU A 41 16.70 11.81 6.34
C LEU A 41 16.53 11.33 7.79
N LYS A 42 15.86 10.18 8.01
CA LYS A 42 15.70 9.57 9.33
C LYS A 42 17.04 9.28 10.01
N ASN A 43 18.02 8.82 9.24
CA ASN A 43 19.35 8.46 9.75
C ASN A 43 20.37 9.60 9.69
N ARG A 44 19.92 10.83 9.42
CA ARG A 44 20.78 12.05 9.33
C ARG A 44 21.92 11.91 8.33
N LYS A 45 21.66 11.20 7.21
CA LYS A 45 22.61 11.04 6.09
C LYS A 45 22.17 11.92 4.92
N ASN A 46 22.04 13.22 5.17
CA ASN A 46 21.43 14.19 4.25
C ASN A 46 22.18 14.27 2.91
N GLU A 47 23.48 14.00 2.89
CA GLU A 47 24.30 13.95 1.69
C GLU A 47 23.88 12.86 0.69
N LYS A 48 23.10 11.85 1.14
CA LYS A 48 22.58 10.76 0.32
C LYS A 48 21.16 10.98 -0.19
N ILE A 49 20.52 12.07 0.21
CA ILE A 49 19.16 12.38 -0.22
C ILE A 49 19.19 12.83 -1.68
N THR A 50 18.42 12.15 -2.53
CA THR A 50 18.37 12.43 -3.97
C THR A 50 17.12 13.22 -4.39
N ILE A 51 16.10 13.29 -3.54
CA ILE A 51 14.85 14.02 -3.81
C ILE A 51 14.97 15.44 -3.24
N ASP A 52 14.97 16.44 -4.11
CA ASP A 52 15.20 17.84 -3.72
C ASP A 52 14.16 18.37 -2.73
N GLU A 53 12.90 17.98 -2.88
CA GLU A 53 11.84 18.36 -1.94
C GLU A 53 12.15 17.86 -0.51
N ILE A 54 12.74 16.66 -0.37
CA ILE A 54 13.06 16.07 0.93
C ILE A 54 14.32 16.71 1.54
N LYS A 55 15.24 17.24 0.72
CA LYS A 55 16.42 17.96 1.21
C LYS A 55 16.09 19.23 2.00
N ASN A 56 14.89 19.78 1.81
CA ASN A 56 14.43 20.98 2.52
C ASN A 56 14.08 20.72 3.99
N PHE A 57 14.07 19.47 4.43
CA PHE A 57 13.78 19.09 5.81
C PHE A 57 15.05 18.63 6.53
N ASP A 58 15.26 19.11 7.74
CA ASP A 58 16.39 18.69 8.57
C ASP A 58 16.12 17.37 9.28
N THR A 59 14.84 17.06 9.55
CA THR A 59 14.42 15.88 10.30
C THR A 59 13.21 15.20 9.69
N ILE A 60 13.10 13.89 9.95
CA ILE A 60 11.90 13.12 9.56
C ILE A 60 10.63 13.66 10.25
N PHE A 61 10.77 14.27 11.43
CA PHE A 61 9.64 14.86 12.16
C PHE A 61 9.07 16.07 11.43
N GLU A 62 9.91 16.94 10.88
CA GLU A 62 9.47 18.07 10.05
C GLU A 62 8.76 17.61 8.79
N LEU A 63 9.33 16.60 8.09
CA LEU A 63 8.68 15.99 6.92
C LEU A 63 7.33 15.37 7.29
N GLU A 64 7.23 14.71 8.45
CA GLU A 64 5.99 14.11 8.92
C GLU A 64 4.92 15.17 9.24
N THR A 65 5.35 16.28 9.86
CA THR A 65 4.48 17.43 10.15
C THR A 65 3.94 18.03 8.86
N PHE A 66 4.83 18.34 7.92
CA PHE A 66 4.47 18.82 6.59
C PHE A 66 3.49 17.88 5.88
N ALA A 67 3.77 16.56 5.90
CA ALA A 67 2.90 15.57 5.28
C ALA A 67 1.49 15.49 5.92
N LYS A 68 1.39 15.72 7.24
CA LYS A 68 0.10 15.80 7.95
C LYS A 68 -0.68 17.06 7.56
N GLU A 69 -0.03 18.21 7.53
CA GLU A 69 -0.63 19.50 7.18
C GLU A 69 -1.12 19.54 5.73
N THR A 70 -0.32 19.01 4.81
CA THR A 70 -0.65 18.94 3.37
C THR A 70 -1.51 17.72 3.02
N LYS A 71 -1.82 16.85 3.99
CA LYS A 71 -2.56 15.58 3.80
C LYS A 71 -1.89 14.66 2.76
N ASN A 72 -0.57 14.72 2.65
CA ASN A 72 0.19 13.88 1.74
C ASN A 72 0.30 12.45 2.28
N GLN A 73 -0.65 11.60 1.88
CA GLN A 73 -0.73 10.21 2.32
C GLN A 73 0.45 9.37 1.84
N ASP A 74 1.04 9.68 0.68
CA ASP A 74 2.20 8.94 0.16
C ASP A 74 3.40 9.12 1.09
N TYR A 75 3.72 10.34 1.50
CA TYR A 75 4.80 10.57 2.47
C TYR A 75 4.51 9.91 3.82
N LEU A 76 3.28 10.02 4.33
CA LEU A 76 2.92 9.38 5.61
C LEU A 76 3.06 7.84 5.54
N ASN A 77 2.69 7.24 4.43
CA ASN A 77 2.82 5.79 4.22
C ASN A 77 4.31 5.37 4.12
N ILE A 78 5.14 6.14 3.40
CA ILE A 78 6.56 5.87 3.28
C ILE A 78 7.26 6.06 4.64
N ILE A 79 6.93 7.11 5.40
CA ILE A 79 7.47 7.34 6.74
C ILE A 79 7.14 6.15 7.66
N ARG A 80 5.90 5.65 7.64
CA ARG A 80 5.50 4.45 8.39
C ARG A 80 6.32 3.24 7.96
N PHE A 81 6.51 3.04 6.67
CA PHE A 81 7.32 1.95 6.13
C PHE A 81 8.77 2.03 6.60
N VAL A 82 9.40 3.20 6.47
CA VAL A 82 10.77 3.45 6.93
C VAL A 82 10.90 3.27 8.45
N ASN A 83 9.89 3.66 9.22
CA ASN A 83 9.89 3.47 10.67
C ASN A 83 9.75 2.00 11.06
N SER A 84 8.97 1.22 10.33
CA SER A 84 8.70 -0.18 10.63
C SER A 84 9.85 -1.11 10.24
N TYR A 85 10.54 -0.83 9.12
CA TYR A 85 11.49 -1.78 8.52
C TYR A 85 12.94 -1.31 8.59
N GLY A 86 13.21 -0.01 8.77
CA GLY A 86 14.58 0.51 8.95
C GLY A 86 15.55 0.01 7.89
N ASP A 87 16.70 -0.50 8.32
CA ASP A 87 17.76 -1.01 7.42
C ASP A 87 17.32 -2.23 6.58
N ASN A 88 16.30 -2.97 7.03
CA ASN A 88 15.77 -4.12 6.28
C ASN A 88 15.14 -3.73 4.94
N ILE A 89 14.87 -2.44 4.70
CA ILE A 89 14.34 -1.93 3.43
C ILE A 89 15.22 -2.37 2.24
N PHE A 90 16.53 -2.34 2.41
CA PHE A 90 17.47 -2.71 1.34
C PHE A 90 17.39 -4.21 1.02
N GLU A 91 17.30 -5.04 2.07
CA GLU A 91 17.18 -6.49 1.90
C GLU A 91 15.82 -6.87 1.29
N ILE A 92 14.74 -6.26 1.78
CA ILE A 92 13.39 -6.44 1.22
C ILE A 92 13.39 -6.11 -0.27
N ASN A 93 13.95 -4.96 -0.64
CA ASN A 93 13.98 -4.52 -2.04
C ASN A 93 14.83 -5.45 -2.92
N LYS A 94 15.96 -5.94 -2.40
CA LYS A 94 16.80 -6.94 -3.08
C LYS A 94 16.02 -8.22 -3.33
N LYS A 95 15.36 -8.76 -2.30
CA LYS A 95 14.55 -9.98 -2.41
C LYS A 95 13.39 -9.84 -3.39
N ILE A 96 12.70 -8.69 -3.39
CA ILE A 96 11.63 -8.44 -4.36
C ILE A 96 12.19 -8.55 -5.78
N LYS A 97 13.33 -7.91 -6.06
CA LYS A 97 13.95 -7.92 -7.39
C LYS A 97 14.37 -9.32 -7.84
N GLU A 98 14.76 -10.19 -6.91
CA GLU A 98 15.15 -11.58 -7.21
C GLU A 98 13.95 -12.40 -7.73
N TYR A 99 12.73 -12.11 -7.29
CA TYR A 99 11.52 -12.84 -7.68
C TYR A 99 10.63 -12.09 -8.66
N LEU A 100 11.05 -10.90 -9.10
CA LEU A 100 10.30 -10.09 -10.05
C LEU A 100 10.36 -10.71 -11.44
N VAL A 101 9.19 -10.89 -12.07
CA VAL A 101 9.08 -11.30 -13.46
C VAL A 101 8.56 -10.15 -14.31
N SER A 102 8.97 -10.15 -15.59
CA SER A 102 8.56 -9.12 -16.56
C SER A 102 7.25 -9.49 -17.26
N ASN A 103 6.93 -10.79 -17.33
CA ASN A 103 5.71 -11.28 -17.94
C ASN A 103 4.70 -11.66 -16.85
N LYS A 104 3.50 -11.13 -16.96
CA LYS A 104 2.39 -11.39 -16.05
C LYS A 104 1.99 -12.88 -15.98
N ASP A 105 2.07 -13.58 -17.11
CA ASP A 105 1.68 -14.99 -17.21
C ASP A 105 2.65 -15.92 -16.46
N GLU A 106 3.85 -15.45 -16.13
CA GLU A 106 4.82 -16.20 -15.36
C GLU A 106 4.70 -15.98 -13.85
N ALA A 107 3.85 -15.04 -13.42
CA ALA A 107 3.73 -14.66 -12.03
C ALA A 107 2.85 -15.63 -11.23
N ASP A 108 3.32 -15.98 -10.04
CA ASP A 108 2.48 -16.64 -9.04
C ASP A 108 1.54 -15.66 -8.34
N ILE A 109 1.99 -14.41 -8.17
CA ILE A 109 1.27 -13.34 -7.47
C ILE A 109 1.39 -12.03 -8.24
N ILE A 110 0.26 -11.37 -8.45
CA ILE A 110 0.18 -10.06 -9.08
C ILE A 110 -0.20 -9.03 -8.03
N PHE A 111 0.66 -8.04 -7.84
CA PHE A 111 0.40 -6.89 -6.97
C PHE A 111 -0.17 -5.73 -7.77
N THR A 112 -1.26 -5.18 -7.29
CA THR A 112 -1.91 -4.03 -7.94
C THR A 112 -2.62 -3.13 -6.93
N THR A 113 -2.74 -1.85 -7.25
CA THR A 113 -3.67 -0.95 -6.55
C THR A 113 -5.03 -1.00 -7.25
N THR A 114 -6.09 -0.63 -6.54
CA THR A 114 -7.45 -0.59 -7.12
C THR A 114 -7.50 0.26 -8.40
N HIS A 115 -6.78 1.39 -8.41
CA HIS A 115 -6.74 2.28 -9.59
C HIS A 115 -6.09 1.62 -10.80
N LYS A 116 -4.98 0.88 -10.59
CA LYS A 116 -4.28 0.17 -11.68
C LYS A 116 -5.03 -1.07 -12.14
N ALA A 117 -5.84 -1.67 -11.27
CA ALA A 117 -6.67 -2.82 -11.58
C ALA A 117 -7.97 -2.46 -12.35
N LYS A 118 -8.25 -1.16 -12.55
CA LYS A 118 -9.47 -0.72 -13.24
C LYS A 118 -9.51 -1.28 -14.67
N GLY A 119 -10.60 -2.00 -14.98
CA GLY A 119 -10.78 -2.67 -16.29
C GLY A 119 -10.06 -4.01 -16.42
N ILE A 120 -9.31 -4.47 -15.42
CA ILE A 120 -8.65 -5.76 -15.40
C ILE A 120 -9.40 -6.70 -14.44
N GLU A 121 -9.46 -7.97 -14.78
CA GLU A 121 -10.06 -9.00 -13.95
C GLU A 121 -9.02 -10.08 -13.62
N TYR A 122 -9.14 -10.67 -12.42
CA TYR A 122 -8.25 -11.71 -11.92
C TYR A 122 -9.07 -12.92 -11.47
N ASN A 123 -8.51 -14.11 -11.59
CA ASN A 123 -9.18 -15.34 -11.16
C ASN A 123 -9.46 -15.31 -9.65
N GLN A 124 -8.49 -14.85 -8.87
CA GLN A 124 -8.58 -14.72 -7.42
C GLN A 124 -8.07 -13.34 -7.00
N VAL A 125 -8.74 -12.73 -6.04
CA VAL A 125 -8.35 -11.43 -5.47
C VAL A 125 -8.22 -11.58 -3.96
N ILE A 126 -7.11 -11.11 -3.40
CA ILE A 126 -6.90 -10.96 -1.97
C ILE A 126 -6.84 -9.45 -1.70
N MET A 127 -7.76 -8.98 -0.89
CA MET A 127 -7.79 -7.58 -0.47
C MET A 127 -6.96 -7.41 0.80
N THR A 128 -6.13 -6.38 0.82
CA THR A 128 -5.27 -6.04 1.96
C THR A 128 -6.05 -5.35 3.08
N ASP A 129 -5.54 -5.39 4.33
CA ASP A 129 -6.24 -4.91 5.53
C ASP A 129 -6.33 -3.37 5.64
N ASP A 130 -5.89 -2.63 4.63
CA ASP A 130 -5.87 -1.17 4.61
C ASP A 130 -7.07 -0.52 3.91
N PHE A 131 -8.06 -1.32 3.52
CA PHE A 131 -9.38 -0.81 3.13
C PHE A 131 -10.18 -0.34 4.35
N ILE A 132 -11.18 0.53 4.10
CA ILE A 132 -12.09 0.97 5.16
C ILE A 132 -12.78 -0.23 5.80
N THR A 133 -12.85 -0.25 7.11
CA THR A 133 -13.50 -1.33 7.87
C THR A 133 -14.85 -0.86 8.44
N LYS A 134 -15.73 -1.83 8.78
CA LYS A 134 -16.97 -1.55 9.52
C LYS A 134 -16.69 -0.74 10.80
N LYS A 135 -15.60 -1.07 11.49
CA LYS A 135 -15.17 -0.38 12.70
C LYS A 135 -14.79 1.08 12.45
N ASP A 136 -14.15 1.38 11.31
CA ASP A 136 -13.82 2.75 10.92
C ASP A 136 -15.09 3.56 10.66
N ILE A 137 -16.09 2.95 10.02
CA ILE A 137 -17.38 3.58 9.72
C ILE A 137 -18.17 3.83 11.00
N LEU A 138 -18.30 2.82 11.87
CA LEU A 138 -19.14 2.90 13.08
C LEU A 138 -18.52 3.80 14.16
N ASN A 139 -17.20 3.75 14.35
CA ASN A 139 -16.55 4.47 15.45
C ASN A 139 -16.29 5.95 15.16
N ARG A 140 -16.59 6.46 13.97
CA ARG A 140 -16.32 7.86 13.58
C ARG A 140 -14.91 8.34 13.97
N LYS A 141 -13.97 7.42 14.26
CA LYS A 141 -12.65 7.73 14.81
C LYS A 141 -11.74 8.48 13.85
N LYS A 142 -12.03 8.43 12.57
CA LYS A 142 -11.42 9.32 11.58
C LYS A 142 -12.50 10.34 11.28
N ASN A 143 -12.42 11.57 11.55
CA ASN A 143 -13.35 12.64 11.14
C ASN A 143 -13.67 12.59 9.62
N LEU A 144 -14.11 11.41 9.16
CA LEU A 144 -14.43 11.15 7.76
C LEU A 144 -15.77 11.78 7.45
N SER A 145 -15.78 12.63 6.45
CA SER A 145 -17.04 13.12 5.89
C SER A 145 -17.81 11.97 5.25
N PHE A 146 -19.11 12.12 5.11
CA PHE A 146 -19.94 11.14 4.38
C PHE A 146 -19.40 10.89 2.96
N SER A 147 -18.96 11.94 2.27
CA SER A 147 -18.32 11.84 0.94
C SER A 147 -17.09 10.94 0.97
N SER A 148 -16.20 11.13 1.95
CA SER A 148 -15.00 10.30 2.08
C SER A 148 -15.31 8.83 2.34
N ILE A 149 -16.36 8.54 3.11
CA ILE A 149 -16.81 7.16 3.33
C ILE A 149 -17.33 6.56 2.02
N CYS A 150 -18.13 7.29 1.26
CA CYS A 150 -18.63 6.83 -0.04
C CYS A 150 -17.49 6.57 -1.04
N GLU A 151 -16.47 7.42 -1.07
CA GLU A 151 -15.28 7.23 -1.92
C GLU A 151 -14.54 5.95 -1.54
N GLU A 152 -14.28 5.71 -0.26
CA GLU A 152 -13.61 4.50 0.23
C GLU A 152 -14.43 3.24 -0.06
N LEU A 153 -15.75 3.28 0.09
CA LEU A 153 -16.64 2.17 -0.25
C LEU A 153 -16.66 1.90 -1.76
N ASN A 154 -16.61 2.94 -2.60
CA ASN A 154 -16.51 2.78 -4.04
C ASN A 154 -15.17 2.13 -4.43
N ILE A 155 -14.06 2.54 -3.81
CA ILE A 155 -12.74 1.92 -4.02
C ILE A 155 -12.79 0.45 -3.61
N TYR A 156 -13.40 0.13 -2.48
CA TYR A 156 -13.60 -1.24 -2.02
C TYR A 156 -14.42 -2.06 -3.03
N TYR A 157 -15.56 -1.54 -3.48
CA TYR A 157 -16.41 -2.19 -4.47
C TYR A 157 -15.67 -2.47 -5.78
N VAL A 158 -14.93 -1.49 -6.30
CA VAL A 158 -14.12 -1.66 -7.52
C VAL A 158 -13.08 -2.75 -7.34
N ALA A 159 -12.39 -2.80 -6.20
CA ALA A 159 -11.40 -3.84 -5.92
C ALA A 159 -12.05 -5.22 -5.85
N ALA A 160 -13.16 -5.35 -5.12
CA ALA A 160 -13.89 -6.60 -4.97
C ALA A 160 -14.44 -7.12 -6.31
N SER A 161 -14.94 -6.23 -7.16
CA SER A 161 -15.50 -6.59 -8.48
C SER A 161 -14.43 -7.02 -9.51
N ARG A 162 -13.14 -7.02 -9.15
CA ARG A 162 -12.06 -7.54 -10.01
C ARG A 162 -11.92 -9.06 -9.95
N ALA A 163 -12.56 -9.74 -9.01
CA ALA A 163 -12.49 -11.18 -8.85
C ALA A 163 -13.47 -11.91 -9.78
N LYS A 164 -12.96 -12.91 -10.54
CA LYS A 164 -13.81 -13.78 -11.38
C LYS A 164 -14.39 -14.95 -10.59
N PHE A 165 -13.57 -15.62 -9.78
CA PHE A 165 -13.96 -16.88 -9.14
C PHE A 165 -13.94 -16.82 -7.62
N SER A 166 -12.93 -16.17 -7.02
CA SER A 166 -12.84 -16.10 -5.58
C SER A 166 -12.25 -14.79 -5.09
N ILE A 167 -12.73 -14.36 -3.92
CA ILE A 167 -12.24 -13.17 -3.25
C ILE A 167 -12.01 -13.45 -1.77
N SER A 168 -10.87 -13.01 -1.24
CA SER A 168 -10.63 -12.90 0.18
C SER A 168 -10.78 -11.44 0.57
N LEU A 169 -11.80 -11.13 1.34
CA LEU A 169 -12.11 -9.77 1.79
C LEU A 169 -11.30 -9.46 3.03
N ALA A 170 -10.66 -8.29 3.07
CA ALA A 170 -10.21 -7.70 4.30
C ALA A 170 -11.44 -7.36 5.15
N ASP A 171 -11.46 -7.77 6.36
CA ASP A 171 -12.32 -7.59 7.54
C ASP A 171 -13.66 -6.79 7.44
N LEU A 172 -14.29 -6.74 6.26
CA LEU A 172 -15.69 -6.35 6.07
C LEU A 172 -16.58 -7.60 6.18
N LYS A 173 -16.56 -8.27 7.33
CA LYS A 173 -17.63 -9.19 7.68
C LYS A 173 -18.88 -8.35 7.96
N LEU A 174 -19.68 -8.20 6.93
CA LEU A 174 -21.06 -7.78 7.10
C LEU A 174 -21.77 -8.97 7.77
N ASP A 175 -21.98 -8.87 9.09
CA ASP A 175 -22.91 -9.76 9.77
C ASP A 175 -24.31 -9.43 9.24
N TYR A 176 -24.75 -10.19 8.27
CA TYR A 176 -26.15 -10.23 7.89
C TYR A 176 -26.89 -10.82 9.09
N LYS A 177 -27.50 -10.00 9.90
CA LYS A 177 -28.59 -10.46 10.75
C LYS A 177 -29.77 -10.62 9.82
N GLU A 178 -30.14 -11.88 9.51
CA GLU A 178 -31.47 -12.15 9.02
C GLU A 178 -32.45 -11.55 10.04
N GLU A 179 -33.14 -10.48 9.69
CA GLU A 179 -34.34 -10.11 10.41
C GLU A 179 -35.32 -11.26 10.18
N LYS A 180 -35.51 -12.07 11.22
CA LYS A 180 -36.59 -13.03 11.25
C LYS A 180 -37.87 -12.24 11.43
N ASP A 181 -38.69 -12.18 10.36
CA ASP A 181 -40.10 -11.78 10.42
C ASP A 181 -40.89 -12.66 11.43
#